data_20e46af87ae62b7efd15e8c2faf99af5
#
_entry.id   20e46af87ae62b7efd15e8c2faf99af5
#
_cell.length_a   1.000
_cell.length_b   1.000
_cell.length_c   1.000
_cell.angle_alpha   90.00
_cell.angle_beta   90.00
_cell.angle_gamma   90.00
#
_symmetry.space_group_name_H-M   'P 1'
#
loop_
_entity.id
_entity.type
_entity.pdbx_description
1 polymer ?
#
loop_
_entity_poly.entity_id
_entity_poly.type
_entity_poly.pdbx_seq_one_letter_code
_entity_poly.pdbx_strand_id
1 'polypeptide(L)'
;MPSPPAAFRRALGLYDATMLVVGSMIGSGIFIVSADIARTVGSAGWLLVVWLLSGLMTVAVALSYGELAAMMPRAGGQYVYLREAWNPLVGFLYGWTLFLVIQTGTIAAVAVAFAKFTAVLLPVLGESTVLCRAGFVTLTAQRLVAMMSILILTGVNMRGIVSGKTIQNVFTTAKWLSLLALIVLGIAAGLSLEAFVTNLKGFWDAASTHVTNTGLVREPLTGLALVGALGVAMVGSLFSSDAWNNVTFTAGETVNPRRTIPLSLAIGTGAVVLLYFLSNVSYLAVLPLQGDPHAGDVAGRGIQFTADDRVATAAMSVVLGPVGVTIMAVLIMISTFGCNNGLILSGARVYYAMAQDGLLFRKVGVLTKRSVPGVALALQAGWACFLCVSGTYSDLLDYVVFAVLLFYVLTVAGIFLLRRRLPNAERSVRAAGYPVVPLLYIAAAATVACILLVLKPAYTWPGMIIVALGVPVYFLWHKGQPSADPPSHG
;
A
#
# COMPACT_ATOMS: atom_id res chain seq x y z
N MET A 1 27.63 26.15 -24.95
CA MET A 1 26.86 26.23 -23.70
C MET A 1 26.49 24.81 -23.32
N PRO A 2 26.76 24.33 -22.10
CA PRO A 2 26.24 23.03 -21.67
C PRO A 2 24.72 23.08 -21.72
N SER A 3 24.10 22.04 -22.29
CA SER A 3 22.64 21.90 -22.30
C SER A 3 22.10 22.01 -20.86
N PRO A 4 20.99 22.73 -20.62
CA PRO A 4 20.40 22.82 -19.27
C PRO A 4 20.19 21.39 -18.73
N PRO A 5 20.38 21.17 -17.42
CA PRO A 5 20.19 19.86 -16.83
C PRO A 5 18.77 19.37 -17.12
N ALA A 6 18.64 18.09 -17.52
CA ALA A 6 17.37 17.49 -17.83
C ALA A 6 16.41 17.64 -16.63
N ALA A 7 15.29 18.31 -16.83
CA ALA A 7 14.26 18.51 -15.81
C ALA A 7 13.09 17.56 -16.05
N PHE A 8 12.31 17.28 -15.00
CA PHE A 8 11.06 16.55 -15.13
C PHE A 8 10.07 17.30 -16.01
N ARG A 9 9.37 16.56 -16.86
CA ARG A 9 8.28 17.09 -17.70
C ARG A 9 6.98 17.14 -16.90
N ARG A 10 6.41 18.32 -16.68
CA ARG A 10 5.09 18.47 -16.06
C ARG A 10 3.99 17.99 -17.00
N ALA A 11 3.39 16.83 -16.68
CA ALA A 11 2.41 16.15 -17.53
C ALA A 11 1.23 15.56 -16.76
N LEU A 12 1.25 15.61 -15.41
CA LEU A 12 0.20 15.04 -14.56
C LEU A 12 -0.80 16.15 -14.17
N GLY A 13 -2.01 16.10 -14.73
CA GLY A 13 -3.13 16.94 -14.32
C GLY A 13 -3.83 16.39 -13.07
N LEU A 14 -4.93 17.06 -12.65
CA LEU A 14 -5.72 16.62 -11.49
C LEU A 14 -6.29 15.21 -11.69
N TYR A 15 -6.81 14.90 -12.86
CA TYR A 15 -7.32 13.58 -13.20
C TYR A 15 -6.20 12.53 -13.09
N ASP A 16 -5.04 12.75 -13.72
CA ASP A 16 -3.91 11.82 -13.68
C ASP A 16 -3.42 11.60 -12.24
N ALA A 17 -3.31 12.67 -11.44
CA ALA A 17 -2.90 12.62 -10.06
C ALA A 17 -3.90 11.84 -9.19
N THR A 18 -5.20 12.06 -9.38
CA THR A 18 -6.25 11.30 -8.69
C THR A 18 -6.23 9.83 -9.09
N MET A 19 -6.06 9.53 -10.39
CA MET A 19 -5.93 8.15 -10.87
C MET A 19 -4.64 7.48 -10.36
N LEU A 20 -3.58 8.25 -10.10
CA LEU A 20 -2.37 7.73 -9.46
C LEU A 20 -2.63 7.37 -7.99
N VAL A 21 -3.32 8.22 -7.21
CA VAL A 21 -3.72 7.91 -5.83
C VAL A 21 -4.57 6.65 -5.80
N VAL A 22 -5.70 6.66 -6.48
CA VAL A 22 -6.66 5.54 -6.51
C VAL A 22 -6.01 4.26 -7.03
N GLY A 23 -5.25 4.39 -8.12
CA GLY A 23 -4.63 3.26 -8.76
C GLY A 23 -3.49 2.64 -7.97
N SER A 24 -2.77 3.41 -7.17
CA SER A 24 -1.75 2.89 -6.26
C SER A 24 -2.35 2.24 -5.02
N MET A 25 -3.47 2.78 -4.51
CA MET A 25 -4.19 2.20 -3.36
C MET A 25 -4.90 0.90 -3.71
N ILE A 26 -5.69 0.87 -4.79
CA ILE A 26 -6.46 -0.32 -5.16
C ILE A 26 -5.52 -1.37 -5.76
N GLY A 27 -4.96 -2.20 -4.89
CA GLY A 27 -4.10 -3.34 -5.23
C GLY A 27 -4.81 -4.68 -5.06
N SER A 28 -4.17 -5.58 -4.32
CA SER A 28 -4.68 -6.93 -3.99
C SER A 28 -5.41 -6.97 -2.65
N GLY A 29 -5.13 -6.05 -1.73
CA GLY A 29 -5.52 -6.16 -0.33
C GLY A 29 -7.03 -6.28 -0.14
N ILE A 30 -7.84 -5.40 -0.76
CA ILE A 30 -9.30 -5.43 -0.63
C ILE A 30 -9.92 -6.79 -1.02
N PHE A 31 -9.28 -7.54 -1.91
CA PHE A 31 -9.76 -8.83 -2.40
C PHE A 31 -9.33 -10.03 -1.55
N ILE A 32 -8.41 -9.83 -0.59
CA ILE A 32 -7.75 -10.91 0.16
C ILE A 32 -7.86 -10.72 1.68
N VAL A 33 -7.53 -9.54 2.21
CA VAL A 33 -7.23 -9.37 3.65
C VAL A 33 -8.44 -9.51 4.57
N SER A 34 -9.66 -9.39 4.04
CA SER A 34 -10.88 -9.53 4.85
C SER A 34 -11.04 -10.94 5.45
N ALA A 35 -10.42 -11.97 4.87
CA ALA A 35 -10.39 -13.32 5.44
C ALA A 35 -9.59 -13.35 6.74
N ASP A 36 -8.40 -12.76 6.76
CA ASP A 36 -7.55 -12.68 7.95
C ASP A 36 -8.19 -11.80 9.04
N ILE A 37 -8.76 -10.65 8.65
CA ILE A 37 -9.53 -9.79 9.56
C ILE A 37 -10.68 -10.59 10.18
N ALA A 38 -11.44 -11.37 9.38
CA ALA A 38 -12.55 -12.18 9.85
C ALA A 38 -12.11 -13.26 10.85
N ARG A 39 -10.93 -13.89 10.65
CA ARG A 39 -10.34 -14.84 11.62
C ARG A 39 -9.92 -14.14 12.91
N THR A 40 -9.39 -12.93 12.80
CA THR A 40 -8.83 -12.18 13.93
C THR A 40 -9.92 -11.59 14.83
N VAL A 41 -11.04 -11.09 14.28
CA VAL A 41 -12.09 -10.41 15.07
C VAL A 41 -13.41 -11.18 15.14
N GLY A 42 -13.66 -12.16 14.27
CA GLY A 42 -14.72 -13.16 14.32
C GLY A 42 -16.15 -12.66 14.16
N SER A 43 -16.40 -11.36 13.95
CA SER A 43 -17.74 -10.82 13.81
C SER A 43 -17.85 -9.73 12.73
N ALA A 44 -19.04 -9.60 12.14
CA ALA A 44 -19.29 -8.68 11.04
C ALA A 44 -19.13 -7.21 11.44
N GLY A 45 -19.62 -6.83 12.62
CA GLY A 45 -19.50 -5.46 13.13
C GLY A 45 -18.06 -5.05 13.31
N TRP A 46 -17.24 -5.89 13.94
CA TRP A 46 -15.84 -5.57 14.17
C TRP A 46 -15.00 -5.59 12.88
N LEU A 47 -15.32 -6.45 11.92
CA LEU A 47 -14.70 -6.40 10.58
C LEU A 47 -14.95 -5.03 9.91
N LEU A 48 -16.20 -4.55 9.92
CA LEU A 48 -16.54 -3.23 9.38
C LEU A 48 -15.88 -2.09 10.16
N VAL A 49 -15.77 -2.20 11.49
CA VAL A 49 -15.06 -1.22 12.34
C VAL A 49 -13.57 -1.15 11.97
N VAL A 50 -12.90 -2.29 11.75
CA VAL A 50 -11.50 -2.32 11.31
C VAL A 50 -11.31 -1.55 9.98
N TRP A 51 -12.16 -1.80 8.99
CA TRP A 51 -12.10 -1.09 7.71
C TRP A 51 -12.43 0.39 7.83
N LEU A 52 -13.41 0.74 8.66
CA LEU A 52 -13.79 2.14 8.91
C LEU A 52 -12.68 2.91 9.62
N LEU A 53 -12.11 2.36 10.69
CA LEU A 53 -11.03 3.01 11.45
C LEU A 53 -9.78 3.19 10.58
N SER A 54 -9.37 2.15 9.84
CA SER A 54 -8.24 2.24 8.91
C SER A 54 -8.49 3.28 7.82
N GLY A 55 -9.70 3.33 7.29
CA GLY A 55 -10.11 4.33 6.30
C GLY A 55 -10.08 5.75 6.85
N LEU A 56 -10.62 5.98 8.05
CA LEU A 56 -10.59 7.30 8.71
C LEU A 56 -9.15 7.75 9.00
N MET A 57 -8.29 6.84 9.47
CA MET A 57 -6.86 7.12 9.65
C MET A 57 -6.20 7.51 8.33
N THR A 58 -6.49 6.78 7.24
CA THR A 58 -5.94 7.07 5.90
C THR A 58 -6.37 8.45 5.40
N VAL A 59 -7.65 8.80 5.54
CA VAL A 59 -8.14 10.13 5.13
C VAL A 59 -7.49 11.23 6.00
N ALA A 60 -7.41 11.03 7.32
CA ALA A 60 -6.82 12.01 8.24
C ALA A 60 -5.35 12.30 7.91
N VAL A 61 -4.55 11.28 7.65
CA VAL A 61 -3.15 11.46 7.28
C VAL A 61 -3.00 12.06 5.89
N ALA A 62 -3.80 11.66 4.91
CA ALA A 62 -3.76 12.20 3.56
C ALA A 62 -4.09 13.70 3.53
N LEU A 63 -5.10 14.14 4.30
CA LEU A 63 -5.44 15.56 4.46
C LEU A 63 -4.30 16.34 5.15
N SER A 64 -3.61 15.72 6.10
CA SER A 64 -2.44 16.31 6.75
C SER A 64 -1.28 16.49 5.77
N TYR A 65 -1.03 15.51 4.91
CA TYR A 65 -0.03 15.59 3.84
C TYR A 65 -0.36 16.66 2.79
N GLY A 66 -1.63 16.97 2.61
CA GLY A 66 -2.05 18.05 1.71
C GLY A 66 -1.37 19.38 2.02
N GLU A 67 -1.19 19.75 3.30
CA GLU A 67 -0.47 20.95 3.71
C GLU A 67 1.02 20.87 3.35
N LEU A 68 1.68 19.73 3.66
CA LEU A 68 3.09 19.53 3.35
C LEU A 68 3.37 19.56 1.84
N ALA A 69 2.49 18.93 1.06
CA ALA A 69 2.57 18.91 -0.40
C ALA A 69 2.39 20.30 -1.01
N ALA A 70 1.49 21.12 -0.45
CA ALA A 70 1.29 22.49 -0.89
C ALA A 70 2.48 23.40 -0.55
N MET A 71 3.12 23.19 0.62
CA MET A 71 4.29 23.93 1.04
C MET A 71 5.55 23.57 0.25
N MET A 72 5.75 22.27 -0.01
CA MET A 72 6.98 21.72 -0.58
C MET A 72 6.70 20.88 -1.84
N PRO A 73 6.28 21.51 -2.97
CA PRO A 73 5.88 20.80 -4.18
C PRO A 73 7.08 20.34 -5.00
N ARG A 74 7.97 19.56 -4.40
CA ARG A 74 9.20 19.02 -5.02
C ARG A 74 9.10 17.50 -5.19
N ALA A 75 9.81 16.94 -6.18
CA ALA A 75 9.96 15.50 -6.34
C ALA A 75 10.56 14.87 -5.08
N GLY A 76 10.07 13.69 -4.70
CA GLY A 76 10.49 13.01 -3.47
C GLY A 76 9.49 13.09 -2.31
N GLY A 77 8.51 14.03 -2.35
CA GLY A 77 7.38 14.09 -1.43
C GLY A 77 7.76 13.88 0.05
N GLN A 78 7.30 12.79 0.68
CA GLN A 78 7.52 12.52 2.10
C GLN A 78 9.00 12.54 2.52
N TYR A 79 9.93 12.11 1.67
CA TYR A 79 11.36 12.23 1.92
C TYR A 79 11.75 13.69 2.17
N VAL A 80 11.28 14.60 1.32
CA VAL A 80 11.54 16.04 1.45
C VAL A 80 10.89 16.58 2.72
N TYR A 81 9.66 16.19 3.04
CA TYR A 81 8.95 16.65 4.23
C TYR A 81 9.68 16.28 5.52
N LEU A 82 10.17 15.04 5.61
CA LEU A 82 10.93 14.57 6.77
C LEU A 82 12.29 15.27 6.89
N ARG A 83 13.00 15.47 5.76
CA ARG A 83 14.26 16.18 5.75
C ARG A 83 14.13 17.62 6.24
N GLU A 84 13.13 18.35 5.75
CA GLU A 84 12.89 19.76 6.09
C GLU A 84 12.33 19.93 7.50
N ALA A 85 11.44 19.01 7.93
CA ALA A 85 10.82 19.10 9.25
C ALA A 85 11.81 18.72 10.37
N TRP A 86 12.59 17.70 10.17
CA TRP A 86 13.52 17.16 11.19
C TRP A 86 14.97 17.48 10.86
N ASN A 87 15.59 16.68 10.00
CA ASN A 87 16.97 16.81 9.53
C ASN A 87 17.25 15.84 8.38
N PRO A 88 18.41 15.96 7.69
CA PRO A 88 18.81 15.07 6.61
C PRO A 88 18.88 13.58 6.99
N LEU A 89 19.23 13.25 8.24
CA LEU A 89 19.29 11.87 8.71
C LEU A 89 17.90 11.21 8.69
N VAL A 90 16.86 11.88 9.21
CA VAL A 90 15.49 11.34 9.21
C VAL A 90 14.96 11.18 7.78
N GLY A 91 15.24 12.13 6.90
CA GLY A 91 14.95 12.00 5.47
C GLY A 91 15.65 10.79 4.86
N PHE A 92 16.95 10.61 5.15
CA PHE A 92 17.72 9.46 4.68
C PHE A 92 17.15 8.13 5.19
N LEU A 93 16.82 8.02 6.47
CA LEU A 93 16.24 6.81 7.07
C LEU A 93 14.93 6.43 6.41
N TYR A 94 14.09 7.42 6.10
CA TYR A 94 12.88 7.15 5.33
C TYR A 94 13.20 6.60 3.93
N GLY A 95 14.06 7.26 3.16
CA GLY A 95 14.38 6.81 1.81
C GLY A 95 15.11 5.46 1.78
N TRP A 96 15.97 5.19 2.77
CA TRP A 96 16.60 3.89 3.01
C TRP A 96 15.57 2.78 3.23
N THR A 97 14.65 3.03 4.15
CA THR A 97 13.58 2.06 4.48
C THR A 97 12.57 1.92 3.34
N LEU A 98 12.29 3.01 2.64
CA LEU A 98 11.44 3.00 1.46
C LEU A 98 12.01 2.08 0.37
N PHE A 99 13.34 2.18 0.13
CA PHE A 99 14.02 1.34 -0.86
C PHE A 99 14.08 -0.12 -0.42
N LEU A 100 14.45 -0.42 0.81
CA LEU A 100 14.69 -1.79 1.25
C LEU A 100 13.42 -2.56 1.58
N VAL A 101 12.39 -1.88 2.10
CA VAL A 101 11.21 -2.52 2.70
C VAL A 101 9.91 -1.98 2.11
N ILE A 102 9.63 -0.66 2.24
CA ILE A 102 8.28 -0.14 2.01
C ILE A 102 7.89 -0.27 0.54
N GLN A 103 8.57 0.48 -0.35
CA GLN A 103 8.16 0.55 -1.77
C GLN A 103 8.42 -0.76 -2.51
N THR A 104 9.61 -1.30 -2.36
CA THR A 104 10.00 -2.53 -3.06
C THR A 104 9.30 -3.76 -2.49
N GLY A 105 9.05 -3.79 -1.17
CA GLY A 105 8.24 -4.81 -0.53
C GLY A 105 6.80 -4.79 -1.01
N THR A 106 6.19 -3.60 -1.10
CA THR A 106 4.85 -3.43 -1.66
C THR A 106 4.79 -3.86 -3.14
N ILE A 107 5.77 -3.46 -3.96
CA ILE A 107 5.88 -3.90 -5.37
C ILE A 107 5.95 -5.43 -5.44
N ALA A 108 6.78 -6.05 -4.63
CA ALA A 108 6.92 -7.51 -4.61
C ALA A 108 5.62 -8.20 -4.16
N ALA A 109 5.00 -7.75 -3.07
CA ALA A 109 3.73 -8.29 -2.58
C ALA A 109 2.62 -8.22 -3.62
N VAL A 110 2.45 -7.05 -4.26
CA VAL A 110 1.43 -6.86 -5.31
C VAL A 110 1.74 -7.70 -6.56
N ALA A 111 3.02 -7.90 -6.92
CA ALA A 111 3.41 -8.77 -8.02
C ALA A 111 3.14 -10.25 -7.72
N VAL A 112 3.43 -10.69 -6.49
CA VAL A 112 3.09 -12.06 -6.03
C VAL A 112 1.58 -12.28 -6.06
N ALA A 113 0.80 -11.28 -5.63
CA ALA A 113 -0.67 -11.35 -5.74
C ALA A 113 -1.14 -11.43 -7.21
N PHE A 114 -0.57 -10.63 -8.13
CA PHE A 114 -0.84 -10.73 -9.55
C PHE A 114 -0.62 -12.17 -10.06
N ALA A 115 0.52 -12.76 -9.71
CA ALA A 115 0.84 -14.13 -10.11
C ALA A 115 -0.09 -15.18 -9.48
N LYS A 116 -0.51 -14.99 -8.22
CA LYS A 116 -1.48 -15.84 -7.53
C LYS A 116 -2.83 -15.90 -8.26
N PHE A 117 -3.30 -14.75 -8.77
CA PHE A 117 -4.54 -14.72 -9.56
C PHE A 117 -4.33 -15.18 -11.01
N THR A 118 -3.14 -15.05 -11.57
CA THR A 118 -2.79 -15.67 -12.85
C THR A 118 -2.89 -17.20 -12.76
N ALA A 119 -2.48 -17.80 -11.64
CA ALA A 119 -2.58 -19.24 -11.41
C ALA A 119 -4.02 -19.76 -11.30
N VAL A 120 -5.02 -18.90 -11.04
CA VAL A 120 -6.45 -19.28 -11.12
C VAL A 120 -6.84 -19.62 -12.55
N LEU A 121 -6.31 -18.89 -13.53
CA LEU A 121 -6.60 -19.08 -14.96
C LEU A 121 -5.68 -20.13 -15.58
N LEU A 122 -4.43 -20.16 -15.13
CA LEU A 122 -3.38 -21.05 -15.65
C LEU A 122 -2.69 -21.77 -14.48
N PRO A 123 -3.26 -22.89 -13.96
CA PRO A 123 -2.75 -23.57 -12.77
C PRO A 123 -1.28 -24.01 -12.88
N VAL A 124 -0.78 -24.26 -14.09
CA VAL A 124 0.63 -24.58 -14.34
C VAL A 124 1.59 -23.44 -13.90
N LEU A 125 1.09 -22.20 -13.78
CA LEU A 125 1.85 -21.05 -13.30
C LEU A 125 1.71 -20.82 -11.79
N GLY A 126 1.23 -21.80 -11.05
CA GLY A 126 1.03 -21.75 -9.60
C GLY A 126 2.29 -22.00 -8.78
N GLU A 127 2.16 -21.86 -7.46
CA GLU A 127 3.23 -22.09 -6.48
C GLU A 127 3.68 -23.56 -6.45
N SER A 128 2.79 -24.50 -6.79
CA SER A 128 3.10 -25.93 -6.84
C SER A 128 4.09 -26.31 -7.95
N THR A 129 4.21 -25.47 -9.00
CA THR A 129 5.14 -25.70 -10.10
C THR A 129 6.52 -25.16 -9.75
N VAL A 130 7.37 -26.02 -9.20
CA VAL A 130 8.76 -25.68 -8.85
C VAL A 130 9.63 -25.78 -10.10
N LEU A 131 10.30 -24.68 -10.47
CA LEU A 131 11.20 -24.61 -11.61
C LEU A 131 12.65 -24.95 -11.24
N CYS A 132 13.09 -24.44 -10.07
CA CYS A 132 14.45 -24.68 -9.59
C CYS A 132 14.49 -24.58 -8.06
N ARG A 133 15.34 -25.38 -7.43
CA ARG A 133 15.70 -25.28 -6.01
C ARG A 133 17.20 -25.13 -5.88
N ALA A 134 17.63 -24.07 -5.20
CA ALA A 134 19.05 -23.79 -4.94
C ALA A 134 19.20 -23.42 -3.44
N GLY A 135 19.60 -24.39 -2.63
CA GLY A 135 19.71 -24.25 -1.18
C GLY A 135 18.35 -23.90 -0.55
N PHE A 136 18.28 -22.74 0.11
CA PHE A 136 17.07 -22.22 0.76
C PHE A 136 16.14 -21.44 -0.22
N VAL A 137 16.56 -21.21 -1.45
CA VAL A 137 15.80 -20.49 -2.47
C VAL A 137 15.05 -21.48 -3.35
N THR A 138 13.72 -21.34 -3.39
CA THR A 138 12.84 -22.08 -4.32
C THR A 138 12.26 -21.12 -5.33
N LEU A 139 12.58 -21.27 -6.60
CA LEU A 139 11.95 -20.53 -7.69
C LEU A 139 10.76 -21.34 -8.22
N THR A 140 9.57 -20.79 -8.07
CA THR A 140 8.33 -21.36 -8.61
C THR A 140 7.86 -20.61 -9.86
N ALA A 141 6.98 -21.21 -10.64
CA ALA A 141 6.40 -20.54 -11.80
C ALA A 141 5.65 -19.26 -11.40
N GLN A 142 4.97 -19.26 -10.27
CA GLN A 142 4.30 -18.07 -9.71
C GLN A 142 5.28 -16.92 -9.43
N ARG A 143 6.42 -17.21 -8.80
CA ARG A 143 7.45 -16.19 -8.53
C ARG A 143 8.06 -15.64 -9.80
N LEU A 144 8.26 -16.49 -10.82
CA LEU A 144 8.74 -16.05 -12.13
C LEU A 144 7.74 -15.09 -12.79
N VAL A 145 6.43 -15.39 -12.76
CA VAL A 145 5.37 -14.49 -13.30
C VAL A 145 5.38 -13.15 -12.55
N ALA A 146 5.54 -13.16 -11.23
CA ALA A 146 5.65 -11.93 -10.42
C ALA A 146 6.84 -11.08 -10.88
N MET A 147 8.02 -11.66 -11.00
CA MET A 147 9.24 -10.95 -11.46
C MET A 147 9.07 -10.41 -12.87
N MET A 148 8.51 -11.19 -13.79
CA MET A 148 8.26 -10.75 -15.18
C MET A 148 7.31 -9.55 -15.23
N SER A 149 6.26 -9.51 -14.39
CA SER A 149 5.35 -8.36 -14.31
C SER A 149 6.07 -7.08 -13.88
N ILE A 150 6.98 -7.17 -12.90
CA ILE A 150 7.81 -6.04 -12.44
C ILE A 150 8.72 -5.54 -13.58
N LEU A 151 9.40 -6.45 -14.27
CA LEU A 151 10.33 -6.10 -15.35
C LEU A 151 9.60 -5.45 -16.54
N ILE A 152 8.44 -5.98 -16.94
CA ILE A 152 7.62 -5.41 -18.01
C ILE A 152 7.20 -3.99 -17.65
N LEU A 153 6.63 -3.77 -16.46
CA LEU A 153 6.19 -2.45 -16.01
C LEU A 153 7.37 -1.46 -15.87
N THR A 154 8.51 -1.93 -15.38
CA THR A 154 9.72 -1.11 -15.32
C THR A 154 10.15 -0.66 -16.71
N GLY A 155 10.17 -1.58 -17.68
CA GLY A 155 10.47 -1.28 -19.08
C GLY A 155 9.49 -0.25 -19.69
N VAL A 156 8.21 -0.35 -19.37
CA VAL A 156 7.20 0.65 -19.79
C VAL A 156 7.48 2.01 -19.17
N ASN A 157 7.76 2.08 -17.87
CA ASN A 157 8.03 3.34 -17.19
C ASN A 157 9.35 4.00 -17.65
N MET A 158 10.33 3.22 -18.12
CA MET A 158 11.54 3.72 -18.76
C MET A 158 11.28 4.42 -20.11
N ARG A 159 10.12 4.18 -20.74
CA ARG A 159 9.72 4.86 -22.00
C ARG A 159 9.23 6.30 -21.78
N GLY A 160 8.99 6.72 -20.55
CA GLY A 160 8.61 8.09 -20.19
C GLY A 160 7.31 8.19 -19.41
N ILE A 161 7.07 9.35 -18.78
CA ILE A 161 5.93 9.62 -17.92
C ILE A 161 4.57 9.44 -18.62
N VAL A 162 4.49 9.78 -19.92
CA VAL A 162 3.25 9.70 -20.70
C VAL A 162 2.78 8.24 -20.83
N SER A 163 3.71 7.31 -21.11
CA SER A 163 3.39 5.88 -21.20
C SER A 163 2.92 5.33 -19.83
N GLY A 164 3.63 5.69 -18.75
CA GLY A 164 3.28 5.26 -17.39
C GLY A 164 1.90 5.75 -16.97
N LYS A 165 1.58 7.05 -17.17
CA LYS A 165 0.27 7.61 -16.79
C LYS A 165 -0.89 7.05 -17.63
N THR A 166 -0.68 6.76 -18.91
CA THR A 166 -1.73 6.18 -19.75
C THR A 166 -2.12 4.79 -19.25
N ILE A 167 -1.14 3.94 -18.97
CA ILE A 167 -1.39 2.64 -18.33
C ILE A 167 -2.11 2.84 -16.99
N GLN A 168 -1.61 3.75 -16.15
CA GLN A 168 -2.21 4.04 -14.86
C GLN A 168 -3.69 4.39 -15.00
N ASN A 169 -4.04 5.32 -15.87
CA ASN A 169 -5.41 5.78 -16.06
C ASN A 169 -6.34 4.66 -16.56
N VAL A 170 -5.91 3.90 -17.59
CA VAL A 170 -6.70 2.79 -18.14
C VAL A 170 -6.96 1.72 -17.10
N PHE A 171 -5.92 1.23 -16.43
CA PHE A 171 -6.06 0.17 -15.43
C PHE A 171 -6.82 0.66 -14.19
N THR A 172 -6.64 1.92 -13.77
CA THR A 172 -7.39 2.48 -12.64
C THR A 172 -8.88 2.60 -12.95
N THR A 173 -9.24 3.02 -14.16
CA THR A 173 -10.66 3.06 -14.58
C THR A 173 -11.25 1.67 -14.57
N ALA A 174 -10.55 0.67 -15.12
CA ALA A 174 -11.03 -0.72 -15.12
C ALA A 174 -11.26 -1.26 -13.71
N LYS A 175 -10.31 -1.03 -12.77
CA LYS A 175 -10.46 -1.50 -11.38
C LYS A 175 -11.58 -0.78 -10.61
N TRP A 176 -11.81 0.50 -10.87
CA TRP A 176 -12.95 1.23 -10.34
C TRP A 176 -14.27 0.61 -10.73
N LEU A 177 -14.44 0.37 -12.04
CA LEU A 177 -15.64 -0.27 -12.56
C LEU A 177 -15.81 -1.69 -12.01
N SER A 178 -14.71 -2.42 -11.84
CA SER A 178 -14.71 -3.77 -11.25
C SER A 178 -15.22 -3.79 -9.82
N LEU A 179 -14.72 -2.87 -8.97
CA LEU A 179 -15.17 -2.78 -7.57
C LEU A 179 -16.62 -2.31 -7.50
N LEU A 180 -17.02 -1.33 -8.30
CA LEU A 180 -18.42 -0.90 -8.37
C LEU A 180 -19.35 -2.06 -8.80
N ALA A 181 -18.96 -2.83 -9.81
CA ALA A 181 -19.72 -3.99 -10.23
C ALA A 181 -19.83 -5.04 -9.11
N LEU A 182 -18.72 -5.34 -8.43
CA LEU A 182 -18.71 -6.25 -7.28
C LEU A 182 -19.66 -5.76 -6.17
N ILE A 183 -19.61 -4.47 -5.82
CA ILE A 183 -20.46 -3.87 -4.79
C ILE A 183 -21.93 -3.98 -5.18
N VAL A 184 -22.28 -3.54 -6.39
CA VAL A 184 -23.67 -3.52 -6.87
C VAL A 184 -24.25 -4.93 -6.98
N LEU A 185 -23.53 -5.83 -7.64
CA LEU A 185 -23.97 -7.22 -7.84
C LEU A 185 -24.03 -7.98 -6.51
N GLY A 186 -23.03 -7.80 -5.65
CA GLY A 186 -22.98 -8.49 -4.35
C GLY A 186 -24.08 -8.00 -3.40
N ILE A 187 -24.34 -6.69 -3.30
CA ILE A 187 -25.44 -6.18 -2.48
C ILE A 187 -26.79 -6.62 -3.05
N ALA A 188 -27.00 -6.49 -4.36
CA ALA A 188 -28.25 -6.88 -5.00
C ALA A 188 -28.56 -8.38 -4.82
N ALA A 189 -27.57 -9.26 -5.01
CA ALA A 189 -27.73 -10.70 -4.78
C ALA A 189 -27.88 -11.01 -3.27
N GLY A 190 -27.15 -10.33 -2.42
CA GLY A 190 -27.13 -10.54 -0.98
C GLY A 190 -28.46 -10.29 -0.29
N LEU A 191 -29.32 -9.43 -0.86
CA LEU A 191 -30.67 -9.17 -0.33
C LEU A 191 -31.56 -10.43 -0.32
N SER A 192 -31.27 -11.43 -1.15
CA SER A 192 -32.00 -12.69 -1.25
C SER A 192 -31.29 -13.87 -0.56
N LEU A 193 -30.11 -13.65 0.03
CA LEU A 193 -29.28 -14.70 0.64
C LEU A 193 -29.39 -14.69 2.17
N GLU A 194 -29.34 -15.89 2.76
CA GLU A 194 -29.35 -16.06 4.23
C GLU A 194 -28.07 -15.54 4.90
N ALA A 195 -26.99 -15.37 4.16
CA ALA A 195 -25.71 -14.92 4.66
C ALA A 195 -25.80 -13.58 5.39
N PHE A 196 -26.56 -12.62 4.83
CA PHE A 196 -26.76 -11.31 5.44
C PHE A 196 -27.43 -11.41 6.82
N VAL A 197 -28.52 -12.19 6.90
CA VAL A 197 -29.26 -12.40 8.19
C VAL A 197 -28.38 -13.14 9.19
N THR A 198 -27.60 -14.11 8.74
CA THR A 198 -26.66 -14.86 9.56
C THR A 198 -25.58 -13.96 10.16
N ASN A 199 -25.03 -13.03 9.37
CA ASN A 199 -24.01 -12.09 9.81
C ASN A 199 -24.54 -11.02 10.78
N LEU A 200 -25.85 -10.78 10.83
CA LEU A 200 -26.46 -9.91 11.83
C LEU A 200 -26.58 -10.56 13.21
N LYS A 201 -26.62 -11.91 13.26
CA LYS A 201 -26.60 -12.65 14.51
C LYS A 201 -25.22 -12.56 15.12
N GLY A 202 -25.13 -12.11 16.38
CA GLY A 202 -23.83 -11.91 17.04
C GLY A 202 -22.95 -10.85 16.36
N PHE A 203 -23.55 -9.80 15.79
CA PHE A 203 -22.86 -8.75 15.02
C PHE A 203 -21.67 -8.14 15.73
N TRP A 204 -21.72 -8.07 17.06
CA TRP A 204 -20.66 -7.53 17.93
C TRP A 204 -19.92 -8.59 18.74
N ASP A 205 -20.21 -9.89 18.55
CA ASP A 205 -19.60 -10.97 19.33
C ASP A 205 -18.19 -11.28 18.81
N ALA A 206 -17.21 -10.55 19.32
CA ALA A 206 -15.82 -10.68 18.90
C ALA A 206 -15.23 -12.00 19.38
N ALA A 207 -14.57 -12.73 18.48
CA ALA A 207 -13.82 -13.95 18.80
C ALA A 207 -12.66 -14.16 17.82
N SER A 208 -11.48 -14.51 18.31
CA SER A 208 -10.43 -15.02 17.43
C SER A 208 -10.71 -16.45 17.03
N THR A 209 -10.39 -16.80 15.80
CA THR A 209 -10.63 -18.13 15.23
C THR A 209 -9.33 -18.74 14.75
N HIS A 210 -8.94 -19.88 15.30
CA HIS A 210 -7.73 -20.62 14.96
C HIS A 210 -8.04 -22.06 14.60
N VAL A 211 -7.35 -22.59 13.58
CA VAL A 211 -7.39 -24.01 13.24
C VAL A 211 -6.26 -24.71 14.01
N THR A 212 -6.63 -25.70 14.81
CA THR A 212 -5.70 -26.52 15.56
C THR A 212 -5.75 -27.97 15.07
N ASN A 213 -4.82 -28.81 15.50
CA ASN A 213 -4.83 -30.24 15.18
C ASN A 213 -6.07 -30.97 15.72
N THR A 214 -6.77 -30.37 16.71
CA THR A 214 -7.98 -30.92 17.34
C THR A 214 -9.28 -30.33 16.76
N GLY A 215 -9.19 -29.39 15.80
CA GLY A 215 -10.33 -28.74 15.18
C GLY A 215 -10.31 -27.23 15.26
N LEU A 216 -11.47 -26.62 15.05
CA LEU A 216 -11.65 -25.18 15.06
C LEU A 216 -11.83 -24.66 16.50
N VAL A 217 -10.96 -23.76 16.92
CA VAL A 217 -11.02 -23.11 18.23
C VAL A 217 -11.46 -21.67 18.06
N ARG A 218 -12.47 -21.23 18.80
CA ARG A 218 -12.95 -19.84 18.85
C ARG A 218 -12.81 -19.32 20.28
N GLU A 219 -12.01 -18.25 20.43
CA GLU A 219 -11.75 -17.62 21.72
C GLU A 219 -12.44 -16.27 21.78
N PRO A 220 -13.39 -16.04 22.70
CA PRO A 220 -14.04 -14.75 22.86
C PRO A 220 -13.04 -13.64 23.17
N LEU A 221 -13.19 -12.49 22.52
CA LEU A 221 -12.33 -11.33 22.70
C LEU A 221 -13.05 -10.23 23.47
N THR A 222 -12.47 -9.82 24.62
CA THR A 222 -13.00 -8.74 25.45
C THR A 222 -11.88 -7.82 25.95
N GLY A 223 -12.21 -6.60 26.32
CA GLY A 223 -11.27 -5.66 26.92
C GLY A 223 -10.00 -5.44 26.10
N LEU A 224 -8.83 -5.59 26.73
CA LEU A 224 -7.51 -5.39 26.08
C LEU A 224 -7.23 -6.42 24.98
N ALA A 225 -7.74 -7.64 25.10
CA ALA A 225 -7.57 -8.66 24.05
C ALA A 225 -8.27 -8.23 22.75
N LEU A 226 -9.46 -7.64 22.85
CA LEU A 226 -10.15 -7.08 21.68
C LEU A 226 -9.38 -5.90 21.06
N VAL A 227 -8.85 -4.99 21.89
CA VAL A 227 -8.02 -3.86 21.40
C VAL A 227 -6.78 -4.37 20.68
N GLY A 228 -6.11 -5.38 21.24
CA GLY A 228 -4.97 -6.04 20.62
C GLY A 228 -5.33 -6.68 19.27
N ALA A 229 -6.43 -7.45 19.24
CA ALA A 229 -6.93 -8.09 18.02
C ALA A 229 -7.30 -7.05 16.94
N LEU A 230 -7.95 -5.94 17.30
CA LEU A 230 -8.25 -4.85 16.37
C LEU A 230 -6.96 -4.24 15.78
N GLY A 231 -5.95 -3.97 16.62
CA GLY A 231 -4.66 -3.45 16.14
C GLY A 231 -3.95 -4.40 15.16
N VAL A 232 -3.97 -5.71 15.44
CA VAL A 232 -3.42 -6.73 14.54
C VAL A 232 -4.24 -6.82 13.25
N ALA A 233 -5.57 -6.85 13.34
CA ALA A 233 -6.47 -6.90 12.18
C ALA A 233 -6.32 -5.68 11.26
N MET A 234 -5.98 -4.51 11.83
CA MET A 234 -5.75 -3.28 11.05
C MET A 234 -4.53 -3.35 10.12
N VAL A 235 -3.59 -4.28 10.30
CA VAL A 235 -2.43 -4.41 9.40
C VAL A 235 -2.88 -4.60 7.96
N GLY A 236 -3.78 -5.55 7.70
CA GLY A 236 -4.25 -5.83 6.34
C GLY A 236 -5.03 -4.67 5.73
N SER A 237 -5.92 -4.01 6.50
CA SER A 237 -6.71 -2.88 6.01
C SER A 237 -5.88 -1.61 5.82
N LEU A 238 -4.88 -1.33 6.69
CA LEU A 238 -3.95 -0.22 6.54
C LEU A 238 -3.03 -0.43 5.32
N PHE A 239 -2.51 -1.65 5.12
CA PHE A 239 -1.77 -1.96 3.91
C PHE A 239 -2.60 -1.75 2.64
N SER A 240 -3.85 -2.25 2.64
CA SER A 240 -4.76 -2.08 1.51
C SER A 240 -5.05 -0.61 1.21
N SER A 241 -5.09 0.23 2.24
CA SER A 241 -5.36 1.66 2.16
C SER A 241 -4.10 2.51 2.03
N ASP A 242 -2.92 1.90 1.85
CA ASP A 242 -1.64 2.60 1.72
C ASP A 242 -1.34 3.04 0.27
N ALA A 243 -0.15 3.56 0.03
CA ALA A 243 0.36 4.05 -1.26
C ALA A 243 -0.36 5.29 -1.85
N TRP A 244 -1.31 5.88 -1.12
CA TRP A 244 -1.93 7.16 -1.49
C TRP A 244 -0.91 8.30 -1.57
N ASN A 245 0.16 8.26 -0.77
CA ASN A 245 1.22 9.26 -0.71
C ASN A 245 2.14 9.26 -1.95
N ASN A 246 2.09 8.23 -2.78
CA ASN A 246 2.91 8.09 -3.98
C ASN A 246 2.75 9.27 -4.97
N VAL A 247 1.57 9.89 -5.01
CA VAL A 247 1.36 11.10 -5.82
C VAL A 247 2.27 12.25 -5.38
N THR A 248 2.63 12.33 -4.11
CA THR A 248 3.52 13.38 -3.59
C THR A 248 4.94 13.23 -4.12
N PHE A 249 5.38 12.01 -4.43
CA PHE A 249 6.70 11.74 -5.02
C PHE A 249 6.84 12.30 -6.43
N THR A 250 5.71 12.42 -7.15
CA THR A 250 5.64 12.90 -8.53
C THR A 250 5.39 14.40 -8.65
N ALA A 251 5.53 15.16 -7.56
CA ALA A 251 5.24 16.61 -7.54
C ALA A 251 6.01 17.41 -8.61
N GLY A 252 7.24 16.98 -8.97
CA GLY A 252 8.03 17.59 -10.05
C GLY A 252 7.43 17.41 -11.45
N GLU A 253 6.57 16.40 -11.64
CA GLU A 253 5.88 16.08 -12.91
C GLU A 253 4.41 16.54 -12.92
N THR A 254 3.92 17.11 -11.82
CA THR A 254 2.54 17.51 -11.64
C THR A 254 2.32 18.96 -12.06
N VAL A 255 1.24 19.22 -12.79
CA VAL A 255 0.79 20.58 -13.17
C VAL A 255 0.12 21.22 -11.96
N ASN A 256 0.51 22.45 -11.61
CA ASN A 256 0.03 23.17 -10.43
C ASN A 256 0.02 22.32 -9.14
N PRO A 257 1.19 21.76 -8.74
CA PRO A 257 1.26 20.72 -7.70
C PRO A 257 0.73 21.20 -6.34
N ARG A 258 0.83 22.50 -6.01
CA ARG A 258 0.31 23.09 -4.77
C ARG A 258 -1.21 22.93 -4.59
N ARG A 259 -1.96 22.80 -5.68
CA ARG A 259 -3.41 22.58 -5.69
C ARG A 259 -3.77 21.15 -6.07
N THR A 260 -3.12 20.64 -7.10
CA THR A 260 -3.42 19.32 -7.69
C THR A 260 -3.20 18.19 -6.70
N ILE A 261 -2.05 18.19 -6.00
CA ILE A 261 -1.71 17.09 -5.08
C ILE A 261 -2.66 17.04 -3.87
N PRO A 262 -2.91 18.14 -3.12
CA PRO A 262 -3.87 18.09 -2.02
C PRO A 262 -5.27 17.64 -2.44
N LEU A 263 -5.77 18.14 -3.59
CA LEU A 263 -7.08 17.72 -4.09
C LEU A 263 -7.12 16.26 -4.51
N SER A 264 -6.09 15.77 -5.19
CA SER A 264 -6.00 14.35 -5.58
C SER A 264 -5.92 13.43 -4.38
N LEU A 265 -5.20 13.84 -3.32
CA LEU A 265 -5.17 13.12 -2.05
C LEU A 265 -6.56 13.05 -1.42
N ALA A 266 -7.26 14.17 -1.27
CA ALA A 266 -8.58 14.21 -0.64
C ALA A 266 -9.62 13.39 -1.42
N ILE A 267 -9.71 13.61 -2.75
CA ILE A 267 -10.68 12.93 -3.62
C ILE A 267 -10.33 11.44 -3.72
N GLY A 268 -9.07 11.12 -4.01
CA GLY A 268 -8.65 9.74 -4.25
C GLY A 268 -8.76 8.86 -3.01
N THR A 269 -8.25 9.32 -1.86
CA THR A 269 -8.33 8.53 -0.61
C THR A 269 -9.77 8.39 -0.12
N GLY A 270 -10.55 9.48 -0.14
CA GLY A 270 -11.96 9.43 0.28
C GLY A 270 -12.78 8.44 -0.56
N ALA A 271 -12.60 8.49 -1.88
CA ALA A 271 -13.30 7.58 -2.78
C ALA A 271 -12.90 6.11 -2.58
N VAL A 272 -11.59 5.81 -2.42
CA VAL A 272 -11.13 4.43 -2.19
C VAL A 272 -11.60 3.89 -0.85
N VAL A 273 -11.54 4.69 0.23
CA VAL A 273 -12.03 4.29 1.55
C VAL A 273 -13.52 3.93 1.51
N LEU A 274 -14.33 4.74 0.82
CA LEU A 274 -15.75 4.45 0.64
C LEU A 274 -15.97 3.13 -0.14
N LEU A 275 -15.24 2.93 -1.25
CA LEU A 275 -15.33 1.70 -2.02
C LEU A 275 -14.92 0.47 -1.21
N TYR A 276 -13.88 0.57 -0.38
CA TYR A 276 -13.43 -0.53 0.46
C TYR A 276 -14.45 -0.89 1.54
N PHE A 277 -15.03 0.11 2.17
CA PHE A 277 -16.11 -0.14 3.14
C PHE A 277 -17.30 -0.82 2.48
N LEU A 278 -17.78 -0.30 1.35
CA LEU A 278 -18.90 -0.87 0.61
C LEU A 278 -18.59 -2.27 0.05
N SER A 279 -17.34 -2.55 -0.36
CA SER A 279 -16.93 -3.88 -0.80
C SER A 279 -17.06 -4.90 0.35
N ASN A 280 -16.69 -4.53 1.57
CA ASN A 280 -16.85 -5.41 2.74
C ASN A 280 -18.32 -5.61 3.12
N VAL A 281 -19.15 -4.58 3.00
CA VAL A 281 -20.61 -4.75 3.11
C VAL A 281 -21.13 -5.74 2.07
N SER A 282 -20.66 -5.66 0.83
CA SER A 282 -21.00 -6.60 -0.25
C SER A 282 -20.54 -8.02 0.08
N TYR A 283 -19.33 -8.21 0.60
CA TYR A 283 -18.86 -9.54 1.02
C TYR A 283 -19.74 -10.15 2.11
N LEU A 284 -20.08 -9.37 3.14
CA LEU A 284 -20.95 -9.79 4.23
C LEU A 284 -22.40 -10.04 3.78
N ALA A 285 -22.85 -9.38 2.71
CA ALA A 285 -24.16 -9.64 2.14
C ALA A 285 -24.23 -11.00 1.44
N VAL A 286 -23.13 -11.46 0.83
CA VAL A 286 -23.08 -12.66 -0.01
C VAL A 286 -22.54 -13.89 0.73
N LEU A 287 -21.58 -13.70 1.65
CA LEU A 287 -20.90 -14.79 2.37
C LEU A 287 -21.15 -14.71 3.86
N PRO A 288 -21.42 -15.84 4.55
CA PRO A 288 -21.29 -15.89 6.00
C PRO A 288 -19.86 -15.48 6.42
N LEU A 289 -19.74 -14.71 7.51
CA LEU A 289 -18.41 -14.34 8.02
C LEU A 289 -17.68 -15.59 8.56
N GLN A 290 -18.39 -16.35 9.38
CA GLN A 290 -17.86 -17.57 10.01
C GLN A 290 -18.03 -18.76 9.06
N GLY A 291 -17.10 -19.71 9.15
CA GLY A 291 -17.13 -20.92 8.33
C GLY A 291 -16.32 -22.06 8.93
N ASP A 292 -16.23 -23.14 8.16
CA ASP A 292 -15.42 -24.32 8.45
C ASP A 292 -14.36 -24.50 7.35
N PRO A 293 -13.07 -24.62 7.69
CA PRO A 293 -12.01 -24.85 6.71
C PRO A 293 -12.19 -26.14 5.89
N HIS A 294 -12.92 -27.11 6.41
CA HIS A 294 -13.18 -28.42 5.79
C HIS A 294 -14.48 -28.46 4.99
N ALA A 295 -15.28 -27.39 4.98
CA ALA A 295 -16.51 -27.35 4.19
C ALA A 295 -16.23 -27.54 2.70
N GLY A 296 -17.11 -28.30 2.04
CA GLY A 296 -16.98 -28.61 0.62
C GLY A 296 -17.38 -27.46 -0.32
N ASP A 297 -18.18 -26.52 0.18
CA ASP A 297 -18.72 -25.40 -0.59
C ASP A 297 -18.19 -24.04 -0.09
N VAL A 298 -18.37 -23.02 -0.90
CA VAL A 298 -17.87 -21.66 -0.62
C VAL A 298 -18.62 -21.02 0.56
N ALA A 299 -19.93 -21.22 0.64
CA ALA A 299 -20.76 -20.68 1.71
C ALA A 299 -20.41 -21.28 3.06
N GLY A 300 -20.20 -22.60 3.13
CA GLY A 300 -19.77 -23.29 4.35
C GLY A 300 -18.37 -22.89 4.82
N ARG A 301 -17.46 -22.50 3.93
CA ARG A 301 -16.15 -21.94 4.29
C ARG A 301 -16.25 -20.52 4.82
N GLY A 302 -17.26 -19.77 4.44
CA GLY A 302 -17.44 -18.38 4.80
C GLY A 302 -16.28 -17.48 4.38
N ILE A 303 -16.27 -16.24 4.88
CA ILE A 303 -15.17 -15.30 4.64
C ILE A 303 -13.87 -15.79 5.29
N GLN A 304 -13.95 -16.38 6.49
CA GLN A 304 -12.79 -16.80 7.28
C GLN A 304 -11.89 -17.82 6.55
N PHE A 305 -12.46 -18.72 5.76
CA PHE A 305 -11.74 -19.86 5.18
C PHE A 305 -11.93 -19.96 3.66
N THR A 306 -12.15 -18.83 3.00
CA THR A 306 -12.13 -18.80 1.53
C THR A 306 -10.82 -19.37 0.99
N ALA A 307 -10.91 -20.12 -0.10
CA ALA A 307 -9.74 -20.75 -0.72
C ALA A 307 -8.64 -19.70 -1.01
N ASP A 308 -7.45 -19.90 -0.44
CA ASP A 308 -6.30 -18.99 -0.53
C ASP A 308 -6.63 -17.52 -0.15
N ASP A 309 -7.57 -17.31 0.77
CA ASP A 309 -8.06 -15.99 1.21
C ASP A 309 -8.66 -15.11 0.08
N ARG A 310 -9.11 -15.70 -1.03
CA ARG A 310 -9.64 -14.97 -2.20
C ARG A 310 -11.10 -14.58 -2.00
N VAL A 311 -11.38 -13.68 -1.04
CA VAL A 311 -12.75 -13.30 -0.62
C VAL A 311 -13.59 -12.78 -1.78
N ALA A 312 -13.04 -11.89 -2.61
CA ALA A 312 -13.79 -11.33 -3.75
C ALA A 312 -14.15 -12.41 -4.78
N THR A 313 -13.25 -13.34 -5.05
CA THR A 313 -13.49 -14.46 -5.97
C THR A 313 -14.56 -15.39 -5.41
N ALA A 314 -14.50 -15.67 -4.10
CA ALA A 314 -15.51 -16.47 -3.39
C ALA A 314 -16.89 -15.80 -3.44
N ALA A 315 -16.98 -14.51 -3.15
CA ALA A 315 -18.22 -13.76 -3.23
C ALA A 315 -18.83 -13.81 -4.64
N MET A 316 -18.03 -13.57 -5.68
CA MET A 316 -18.52 -13.60 -7.04
C MET A 316 -18.82 -15.03 -7.55
N SER A 317 -18.23 -16.07 -6.97
CA SER A 317 -18.60 -17.44 -7.27
C SER A 317 -20.02 -17.78 -6.79
N VAL A 318 -20.44 -17.20 -5.66
CA VAL A 318 -21.84 -17.35 -5.18
C VAL A 318 -22.83 -16.59 -6.07
N VAL A 319 -22.45 -15.40 -6.56
CA VAL A 319 -23.34 -14.54 -7.37
C VAL A 319 -23.44 -15.00 -8.82
N LEU A 320 -22.32 -15.37 -9.46
CA LEU A 320 -22.22 -15.65 -10.90
C LEU A 320 -21.69 -17.06 -11.21
N GLY A 321 -21.51 -17.92 -10.20
CA GLY A 321 -20.96 -19.25 -10.38
C GLY A 321 -19.50 -19.24 -10.89
N PRO A 322 -19.08 -20.30 -11.65
CA PRO A 322 -17.70 -20.41 -12.16
C PRO A 322 -17.26 -19.26 -13.05
N VAL A 323 -18.19 -18.63 -13.77
CA VAL A 323 -17.91 -17.46 -14.62
C VAL A 323 -17.47 -16.28 -13.74
N GLY A 324 -18.08 -16.11 -12.57
CA GLY A 324 -17.70 -15.08 -11.59
C GLY A 324 -16.26 -15.23 -11.11
N VAL A 325 -15.81 -16.47 -10.89
CA VAL A 325 -14.41 -16.78 -10.51
C VAL A 325 -13.43 -16.28 -11.56
N THR A 326 -13.68 -16.63 -12.83
CA THR A 326 -12.83 -16.25 -13.97
C THR A 326 -12.80 -14.73 -14.17
N ILE A 327 -13.97 -14.09 -14.16
CA ILE A 327 -14.07 -12.61 -14.29
C ILE A 327 -13.31 -11.94 -13.17
N MET A 328 -13.51 -12.33 -11.90
CA MET A 328 -12.83 -11.72 -10.77
C MET A 328 -11.32 -11.93 -10.82
N ALA A 329 -10.84 -13.11 -11.21
CA ALA A 329 -9.40 -13.35 -11.36
C ALA A 329 -8.78 -12.38 -12.38
N VAL A 330 -9.40 -12.20 -13.56
CA VAL A 330 -8.94 -11.25 -14.59
C VAL A 330 -8.96 -9.81 -14.06
N LEU A 331 -10.04 -9.41 -13.40
CA LEU A 331 -10.19 -8.05 -12.87
C LEU A 331 -9.17 -7.74 -11.76
N ILE A 332 -8.85 -8.72 -10.91
CA ILE A 332 -7.84 -8.57 -9.88
C ILE A 332 -6.42 -8.53 -10.48
N MET A 333 -6.16 -9.32 -11.54
CA MET A 333 -4.91 -9.21 -12.30
C MET A 333 -4.74 -7.80 -12.91
N ILE A 334 -5.77 -7.24 -13.50
CA ILE A 334 -5.79 -5.87 -14.01
C ILE A 334 -5.53 -4.88 -12.85
N SER A 335 -6.17 -5.09 -11.71
CA SER A 335 -6.03 -4.25 -10.53
C SER A 335 -4.59 -4.25 -10.01
N THR A 336 -4.02 -5.41 -9.76
CA THR A 336 -2.67 -5.56 -9.21
C THR A 336 -1.59 -5.08 -10.17
N PHE A 337 -1.75 -5.34 -11.47
CA PHE A 337 -0.83 -4.85 -12.50
C PHE A 337 -0.81 -3.31 -12.57
N GLY A 338 -2.00 -2.68 -12.56
CA GLY A 338 -2.12 -1.21 -12.53
C GLY A 338 -1.62 -0.59 -11.23
N CYS A 339 -1.81 -1.25 -10.06
CA CYS A 339 -1.25 -0.82 -8.79
C CYS A 339 0.27 -0.81 -8.85
N ASN A 340 0.88 -1.91 -9.28
CA ASN A 340 2.33 -2.00 -9.45
C ASN A 340 2.90 -0.95 -10.42
N ASN A 341 2.17 -0.60 -11.49
CA ASN A 341 2.58 0.47 -12.37
C ASN A 341 2.73 1.80 -11.63
N GLY A 342 1.74 2.17 -10.78
CA GLY A 342 1.78 3.38 -9.96
C GLY A 342 2.92 3.39 -8.95
N LEU A 343 3.16 2.26 -8.28
CA LEU A 343 4.24 2.08 -7.33
C LEU A 343 5.63 2.23 -8.00
N ILE A 344 5.84 1.54 -9.12
CA ILE A 344 7.10 1.58 -9.88
C ILE A 344 7.35 2.98 -10.43
N LEU A 345 6.31 3.62 -10.97
CA LEU A 345 6.39 4.98 -11.50
C LEU A 345 6.84 5.96 -10.43
N SER A 346 6.20 5.94 -9.25
CA SER A 346 6.39 6.96 -8.22
C SER A 346 7.65 6.74 -7.37
N GLY A 347 7.94 5.53 -6.93
CA GLY A 347 9.03 5.23 -5.99
C GLY A 347 10.41 5.69 -6.47
N ALA A 348 10.73 5.49 -7.73
CA ALA A 348 11.99 5.90 -8.32
C ALA A 348 12.29 7.41 -8.19
N ARG A 349 11.27 8.27 -8.03
CA ARG A 349 11.42 9.73 -7.85
C ARG A 349 11.98 10.08 -6.48
N VAL A 350 11.74 9.26 -5.46
CA VAL A 350 12.33 9.44 -4.14
C VAL A 350 13.83 9.18 -4.19
N TYR A 351 14.23 8.08 -4.81
CA TYR A 351 15.67 7.75 -4.96
C TYR A 351 16.42 8.78 -5.81
N TYR A 352 15.75 9.30 -6.83
CA TYR A 352 16.27 10.44 -7.61
C TYR A 352 16.48 11.67 -6.72
N ALA A 353 15.50 12.04 -5.89
CA ALA A 353 15.60 13.19 -4.97
C ALA A 353 16.75 13.01 -3.96
N MET A 354 16.88 11.82 -3.35
CA MET A 354 17.99 11.49 -2.45
C MET A 354 19.35 11.63 -3.14
N ALA A 355 19.47 11.21 -4.40
CA ALA A 355 20.72 11.32 -5.14
C ALA A 355 21.05 12.77 -5.50
N GLN A 356 20.05 13.62 -5.76
CA GLN A 356 20.24 15.07 -5.97
C GLN A 356 20.74 15.74 -4.69
N ASP A 357 20.29 15.28 -3.52
CA ASP A 357 20.73 15.79 -2.21
C ASP A 357 22.05 15.15 -1.73
N GLY A 358 22.73 14.34 -2.57
CA GLY A 358 23.98 13.67 -2.21
C GLY A 358 23.83 12.49 -1.24
N LEU A 359 22.62 12.06 -0.93
CA LEU A 359 22.34 10.96 0.02
C LEU A 359 22.20 9.59 -0.67
N LEU A 360 22.47 9.53 -1.97
CA LEU A 360 22.51 8.28 -2.76
C LEU A 360 23.52 8.43 -3.90
N PHE A 361 23.89 7.32 -4.58
CA PHE A 361 24.85 7.33 -5.70
C PHE A 361 24.45 8.35 -6.77
N ARG A 362 25.38 9.21 -7.22
CA ARG A 362 25.13 10.26 -8.20
C ARG A 362 24.48 9.76 -9.50
N LYS A 363 24.79 8.52 -9.94
CA LYS A 363 24.18 7.92 -11.14
C LYS A 363 22.66 7.73 -11.03
N VAL A 364 22.14 7.57 -9.83
CA VAL A 364 20.69 7.41 -9.57
C VAL A 364 19.95 8.74 -9.79
N GLY A 365 20.63 9.88 -9.57
CA GLY A 365 20.12 11.23 -9.79
C GLY A 365 20.22 11.72 -11.23
N VAL A 366 20.47 10.84 -12.21
CA VAL A 366 20.55 11.22 -13.62
C VAL A 366 19.27 10.84 -14.35
N LEU A 367 18.66 11.82 -15.03
CA LEU A 367 17.50 11.58 -15.89
C LEU A 367 17.97 11.12 -17.29
N THR A 368 17.23 10.18 -17.84
CA THR A 368 17.41 9.74 -19.25
C THR A 368 16.96 10.85 -20.23
N LYS A 369 17.24 10.67 -21.52
CA LYS A 369 16.72 11.56 -22.59
C LYS A 369 15.20 11.69 -22.60
N ARG A 370 14.48 10.77 -21.94
CA ARG A 370 13.01 10.74 -21.79
C ARG A 370 12.56 11.36 -20.48
N SER A 371 13.43 12.08 -19.76
CA SER A 371 13.16 12.72 -18.47
C SER A 371 12.67 11.77 -17.39
N VAL A 372 13.19 10.53 -17.33
CA VAL A 372 12.88 9.54 -16.29
C VAL A 372 14.15 9.07 -15.57
N PRO A 373 14.09 8.73 -14.26
CA PRO A 373 15.22 8.27 -13.49
C PRO A 373 15.50 6.77 -13.76
N GLY A 374 16.11 6.46 -14.91
CA GLY A 374 16.26 5.09 -15.40
C GLY A 374 17.04 4.17 -14.48
N VAL A 375 18.14 4.66 -13.88
CA VAL A 375 18.95 3.87 -12.92
C VAL A 375 18.16 3.57 -11.65
N ALA A 376 17.39 4.55 -11.14
CA ALA A 376 16.54 4.34 -9.98
C ALA A 376 15.45 3.27 -10.23
N LEU A 377 14.82 3.31 -11.42
CA LEU A 377 13.86 2.30 -11.85
C LEU A 377 14.48 0.90 -11.92
N ALA A 378 15.68 0.77 -12.47
CA ALA A 378 16.38 -0.52 -12.58
C ALA A 378 16.77 -1.09 -11.22
N LEU A 379 17.29 -0.27 -10.30
CA LEU A 379 17.65 -0.68 -8.95
C LEU A 379 16.41 -1.13 -8.16
N GLN A 380 15.32 -0.37 -8.23
CA GLN A 380 14.04 -0.72 -7.62
C GLN A 380 13.51 -2.06 -8.13
N ALA A 381 13.55 -2.28 -9.44
CA ALA A 381 13.09 -3.52 -10.05
C ALA A 381 13.95 -4.73 -9.62
N GLY A 382 15.28 -4.56 -9.62
CA GLY A 382 16.19 -5.63 -9.19
C GLY A 382 15.93 -6.06 -7.75
N TRP A 383 15.79 -5.09 -6.82
CA TRP A 383 15.53 -5.38 -5.42
C TRP A 383 14.12 -5.97 -5.21
N ALA A 384 13.09 -5.45 -5.87
CA ALA A 384 11.74 -6.01 -5.79
C ALA A 384 11.66 -7.45 -6.33
N CYS A 385 12.36 -7.75 -7.43
CA CYS A 385 12.48 -9.13 -7.93
C CYS A 385 13.17 -10.07 -6.92
N PHE A 386 14.21 -9.58 -6.23
CA PHE A 386 14.86 -10.34 -5.17
C PHE A 386 13.88 -10.64 -4.02
N LEU A 387 13.08 -9.65 -3.59
CA LEU A 387 12.06 -9.84 -2.55
C LEU A 387 10.96 -10.82 -2.95
N CYS A 388 10.59 -10.93 -4.23
CA CYS A 388 9.63 -11.95 -4.70
C CYS A 388 10.11 -13.38 -4.44
N VAL A 389 11.41 -13.59 -4.30
CA VAL A 389 11.99 -14.91 -4.05
C VAL A 389 12.13 -15.21 -2.56
N SER A 390 12.25 -14.17 -1.72
CA SER A 390 12.62 -14.26 -0.30
C SER A 390 11.45 -14.45 0.67
N GLY A 391 10.20 -14.10 0.30
CA GLY A 391 9.08 -14.08 1.24
C GLY A 391 7.72 -14.41 0.64
N THR A 392 6.77 -14.70 1.51
CA THR A 392 5.35 -14.84 1.16
C THR A 392 4.67 -13.47 1.09
N TYR A 393 3.44 -13.44 0.52
CA TYR A 393 2.63 -12.22 0.50
C TYR A 393 2.38 -11.65 1.90
N SER A 394 2.02 -12.51 2.86
CA SER A 394 1.70 -12.10 4.23
C SER A 394 2.92 -11.53 4.96
N ASP A 395 4.09 -12.17 4.81
CA ASP A 395 5.32 -11.71 5.47
C ASP A 395 5.71 -10.30 5.00
N LEU A 396 5.59 -10.05 3.69
CA LEU A 396 5.88 -8.73 3.11
C LEU A 396 4.95 -7.63 3.63
N LEU A 397 3.65 -7.95 3.87
CA LEU A 397 2.68 -7.02 4.43
C LEU A 397 3.07 -6.52 5.83
N ASP A 398 3.38 -7.46 6.72
CA ASP A 398 3.66 -7.16 8.13
C ASP A 398 4.91 -6.26 8.27
N TYR A 399 5.96 -6.50 7.48
CA TYR A 399 7.16 -5.66 7.45
C TYR A 399 6.88 -4.23 6.98
N VAL A 400 6.07 -4.10 5.91
CA VAL A 400 5.78 -2.82 5.28
C VAL A 400 4.97 -1.92 6.22
N VAL A 401 3.88 -2.43 6.81
CA VAL A 401 2.92 -1.60 7.57
C VAL A 401 3.56 -0.97 8.80
N PHE A 402 4.37 -1.73 9.56
CA PHE A 402 5.03 -1.17 10.73
C PHE A 402 5.98 -0.01 10.36
N ALA A 403 6.81 -0.21 9.32
CA ALA A 403 7.74 0.82 8.87
C ALA A 403 7.00 2.07 8.35
N VAL A 404 5.91 1.88 7.62
CA VAL A 404 5.07 2.97 7.11
C VAL A 404 4.48 3.79 8.26
N LEU A 405 3.89 3.15 9.28
CA LEU A 405 3.29 3.84 10.42
C LEU A 405 4.31 4.71 11.16
N LEU A 406 5.53 4.20 11.37
CA LEU A 406 6.61 4.96 12.01
C LEU A 406 6.89 6.27 11.28
N PHE A 407 7.08 6.22 9.97
CA PHE A 407 7.39 7.41 9.19
C PHE A 407 6.18 8.31 8.96
N TYR A 408 4.95 7.79 8.95
CA TYR A 408 3.76 8.62 8.91
C TYR A 408 3.58 9.43 10.20
N VAL A 409 3.81 8.82 11.37
CA VAL A 409 3.80 9.54 12.66
C VAL A 409 4.83 10.68 12.63
N LEU A 410 6.07 10.41 12.20
CA LEU A 410 7.12 11.42 12.10
C LEU A 410 6.76 12.53 11.11
N THR A 411 6.14 12.19 9.98
CA THR A 411 5.77 13.18 8.95
C THR A 411 4.65 14.09 9.44
N VAL A 412 3.62 13.53 10.07
CA VAL A 412 2.50 14.33 10.62
C VAL A 412 2.98 15.18 11.80
N ALA A 413 3.85 14.65 12.68
CA ALA A 413 4.49 15.42 13.72
C ALA A 413 5.35 16.57 13.17
N GLY A 414 5.96 16.38 11.99
CA GLY A 414 6.70 17.41 11.26
C GLY A 414 5.87 18.66 10.93
N ILE A 415 4.53 18.55 10.79
CA ILE A 415 3.66 19.71 10.55
C ILE A 415 3.74 20.69 11.72
N PHE A 416 3.72 20.18 12.97
CA PHE A 416 3.83 21.02 14.17
C PHE A 416 5.16 21.75 14.24
N LEU A 417 6.25 21.06 13.88
CA LEU A 417 7.59 21.64 13.84
C LEU A 417 7.70 22.72 12.77
N LEU A 418 7.22 22.43 11.55
CA LEU A 418 7.28 23.38 10.43
C LEU A 418 6.38 24.59 10.66
N ARG A 419 5.24 24.45 11.32
CA ARG A 419 4.40 25.61 11.69
C ARG A 419 5.08 26.51 12.73
N ARG A 420 5.89 25.96 13.64
CA ARG A 420 6.67 26.75 14.61
C ARG A 420 7.90 27.38 13.98
N ARG A 421 8.64 26.65 13.12
CA ARG A 421 9.88 27.15 12.49
C ARG A 421 9.63 28.13 11.35
N LEU A 422 8.56 27.91 10.60
CA LEU A 422 8.21 28.67 9.40
C LEU A 422 6.77 29.23 9.50
N PRO A 423 6.48 30.12 10.49
CA PRO A 423 5.12 30.61 10.72
C PRO A 423 4.54 31.37 9.52
N ASN A 424 5.37 32.07 8.77
CA ASN A 424 5.00 32.90 7.62
C ASN A 424 5.09 32.17 6.28
N ALA A 425 5.40 30.87 6.24
CA ALA A 425 5.45 30.13 5.00
C ALA A 425 4.06 30.10 4.32
N GLU A 426 4.05 30.27 3.01
CA GLU A 426 2.83 30.19 2.20
C GLU A 426 2.21 28.80 2.29
N ARG A 427 0.96 28.71 2.75
CA ARG A 427 0.17 27.48 2.87
C ARG A 427 -1.13 27.65 2.11
N SER A 428 -1.11 27.31 0.81
CA SER A 428 -2.31 27.36 -0.02
C SER A 428 -3.39 26.37 0.42
N VAL A 429 -2.98 25.29 1.12
CA VAL A 429 -3.86 24.33 1.79
C VAL A 429 -3.36 24.12 3.22
N ARG A 430 -4.28 24.04 4.17
CA ARG A 430 -3.98 23.77 5.58
C ARG A 430 -4.55 22.42 5.98
N ALA A 431 -3.86 21.70 6.88
CA ALA A 431 -4.33 20.42 7.40
C ALA A 431 -5.71 20.58 8.06
N ALA A 432 -6.67 19.83 7.57
CA ALA A 432 -8.05 19.88 8.05
C ALA A 432 -8.12 19.48 9.53
N GLY A 433 -8.88 20.23 10.32
CA GLY A 433 -9.06 19.94 11.75
C GLY A 433 -7.79 20.07 12.61
N TYR A 434 -6.78 20.80 12.14
CA TYR A 434 -5.58 21.08 12.94
C TYR A 434 -5.93 21.85 14.23
N PRO A 435 -5.34 21.50 15.41
CA PRO A 435 -4.34 20.45 15.61
C PRO A 435 -4.94 19.05 15.92
N VAL A 436 -6.26 18.95 16.09
CA VAL A 436 -6.94 17.76 16.64
C VAL A 436 -6.78 16.54 15.73
N VAL A 437 -7.11 16.66 14.44
CA VAL A 437 -7.06 15.53 13.49
C VAL A 437 -5.64 14.95 13.35
N PRO A 438 -4.57 15.77 13.14
CA PRO A 438 -3.20 15.28 13.15
C PRO A 438 -2.80 14.59 14.47
N LEU A 439 -3.20 15.13 15.63
CA LEU A 439 -2.89 14.51 16.93
C LEU A 439 -3.60 13.17 17.13
N LEU A 440 -4.88 13.08 16.77
CA LEU A 440 -5.64 11.83 16.81
C LEU A 440 -5.01 10.77 15.91
N TYR A 441 -4.57 11.17 14.70
CA TYR A 441 -3.85 10.26 13.80
C TYR A 441 -2.55 9.75 14.44
N ILE A 442 -1.72 10.65 14.98
CA ILE A 442 -0.46 10.27 15.64
C ILE A 442 -0.73 9.29 16.78
N ALA A 443 -1.72 9.58 17.65
CA ALA A 443 -2.08 8.71 18.76
C ALA A 443 -2.54 7.32 18.27
N ALA A 444 -3.45 7.27 17.29
CA ALA A 444 -3.95 6.01 16.74
C ALA A 444 -2.83 5.20 16.06
N ALA A 445 -2.03 5.83 15.20
CA ALA A 445 -0.93 5.17 14.51
C ALA A 445 0.15 4.66 15.45
N ALA A 446 0.50 5.45 16.48
CA ALA A 446 1.43 5.03 17.54
C ALA A 446 0.86 3.85 18.36
N THR A 447 -0.43 3.87 18.67
CA THR A 447 -1.10 2.75 19.37
C THR A 447 -1.02 1.47 18.55
N VAL A 448 -1.36 1.51 17.27
CA VAL A 448 -1.25 0.34 16.37
C VAL A 448 0.20 -0.13 16.29
N ALA A 449 1.16 0.77 16.11
CA ALA A 449 2.58 0.41 16.07
C ALA A 449 3.06 -0.25 17.37
N CYS A 450 2.64 0.24 18.55
CA CYS A 450 2.94 -0.37 19.85
C CYS A 450 2.31 -1.78 19.98
N ILE A 451 1.05 -1.94 19.56
CA ILE A 451 0.39 -3.27 19.54
C ILE A 451 1.20 -4.25 18.69
N LEU A 452 1.64 -3.83 17.49
CA LEU A 452 2.41 -4.68 16.60
C LEU A 452 3.79 -5.05 17.17
N LEU A 453 4.46 -4.13 17.87
CA LEU A 453 5.73 -4.41 18.55
C LEU A 453 5.61 -5.51 19.60
N VAL A 454 4.47 -5.59 20.27
CA VAL A 454 4.20 -6.57 21.34
C VAL A 454 3.66 -7.87 20.78
N LEU A 455 2.66 -7.80 19.88
CA LEU A 455 1.92 -8.98 19.41
C LEU A 455 2.47 -9.60 18.13
N LYS A 456 3.26 -8.88 17.35
CA LYS A 456 3.88 -9.34 16.09
C LYS A 456 5.40 -9.13 16.08
N PRO A 457 6.14 -9.53 17.12
CA PRO A 457 7.57 -9.23 17.25
C PRO A 457 8.42 -9.80 16.11
N ALA A 458 8.06 -10.98 15.59
CA ALA A 458 8.80 -11.65 14.51
C ALA A 458 8.91 -10.81 13.22
N TYR A 459 7.98 -9.88 12.99
CA TYR A 459 7.95 -9.02 11.81
C TYR A 459 8.38 -7.59 12.12
N THR A 460 8.01 -7.05 13.27
CA THR A 460 8.27 -5.64 13.60
C THR A 460 9.72 -5.38 13.99
N TRP A 461 10.36 -6.28 14.76
CA TRP A 461 11.75 -6.10 15.16
C TRP A 461 12.75 -6.10 14.00
N PRO A 462 12.66 -7.02 13.01
CA PRO A 462 13.49 -6.92 11.82
C PRO A 462 13.30 -5.60 11.06
N GLY A 463 12.07 -5.10 10.96
CA GLY A 463 11.77 -3.79 10.37
C GLY A 463 12.47 -2.65 11.11
N MET A 464 12.43 -2.64 12.46
CA MET A 464 13.16 -1.66 13.27
C MET A 464 14.69 -1.76 13.09
N ILE A 465 15.22 -2.97 13.03
CA ILE A 465 16.66 -3.19 12.82
C ILE A 465 17.09 -2.61 11.46
N ILE A 466 16.29 -2.82 10.40
CA ILE A 466 16.57 -2.25 9.08
C ILE A 466 16.60 -0.72 9.13
N VAL A 467 15.63 -0.08 9.82
CA VAL A 467 15.63 1.37 10.01
C VAL A 467 16.88 1.82 10.78
N ALA A 468 17.21 1.14 11.88
CA ALA A 468 18.37 1.46 12.73
C ALA A 468 19.70 1.29 11.98
N LEU A 469 19.84 0.26 11.14
CA LEU A 469 21.02 0.06 10.28
C LEU A 469 21.24 1.21 9.27
N GLY A 470 20.20 1.95 8.93
CA GLY A 470 20.33 3.17 8.13
C GLY A 470 21.18 4.25 8.83
N VAL A 471 21.22 4.29 10.17
CA VAL A 471 22.00 5.31 10.91
C VAL A 471 23.50 5.19 10.63
N PRO A 472 24.18 4.06 10.88
CA PRO A 472 25.60 3.94 10.56
C PRO A 472 25.88 4.11 9.06
N VAL A 473 24.99 3.63 8.18
CA VAL A 473 25.13 3.82 6.72
C VAL A 473 25.11 5.30 6.36
N TYR A 474 24.22 6.10 6.96
CA TYR A 474 24.19 7.55 6.75
C TYR A 474 25.52 8.22 7.12
N PHE A 475 26.08 7.92 8.27
CA PHE A 475 27.34 8.52 8.71
C PHE A 475 28.54 8.06 7.87
N LEU A 476 28.58 6.80 7.47
CA LEU A 476 29.62 6.29 6.55
C LEU A 476 29.54 6.98 5.17
N TRP A 477 28.30 7.19 4.68
CA TRP A 477 28.05 7.86 3.42
C TRP A 477 28.45 9.33 3.46
N HIS A 478 28.10 10.04 4.55
CA HIS A 478 28.34 11.47 4.70
C HIS A 478 29.82 11.81 4.84
N LYS A 479 30.60 10.94 5.50
CA LYS A 479 32.05 11.09 5.64
C LYS A 479 32.81 10.99 4.31
N GLY A 480 32.25 10.34 3.31
CA GLY A 480 32.86 10.13 1.97
C GLY A 480 32.57 11.24 0.97
N GLN A 481 31.79 12.26 1.34
CA GLN A 481 31.47 13.38 0.43
C GLN A 481 32.32 14.62 0.78
N PRO A 482 32.95 15.30 -0.24
CA PRO A 482 33.51 16.62 -0.01
C PRO A 482 32.40 17.56 0.45
N SER A 483 32.68 18.41 1.47
CA SER A 483 31.76 19.43 1.97
C SER A 483 31.17 20.23 0.80
N ALA A 484 29.91 19.98 0.48
CA ALA A 484 29.17 20.83 -0.42
C ALA A 484 28.86 22.13 0.32
N ASP A 485 29.28 23.27 -0.22
CA ASP A 485 28.88 24.58 0.27
C ASP A 485 27.35 24.64 0.41
N PRO A 486 26.82 25.28 1.46
CA PRO A 486 25.39 25.42 1.65
C PRO A 486 24.78 26.15 0.45
N PRO A 487 23.62 25.70 -0.08
CA PRO A 487 22.99 26.37 -1.19
C PRO A 487 22.70 27.81 -0.79
N SER A 488 23.25 28.76 -1.56
CA SER A 488 22.93 30.19 -1.45
C SER A 488 21.42 30.36 -1.64
N HIS A 489 20.74 30.81 -0.60
CA HIS A 489 19.32 31.19 -0.65
C HIS A 489 19.19 32.40 -1.58
N GLY A 490 18.76 32.15 -2.82
CA GLY A 490 18.30 33.14 -3.77
C GLY A 490 16.81 32.98 -4.01
#